data_8c0d2df974042b8b37fefb24c2c24d67
#
_entry.id   8c0d2df974042b8b37fefb24c2c24d67
#
_cell.length_a   1.000
_cell.length_b   1.000
_cell.length_c   1.000
_cell.angle_alpha   90.00
_cell.angle_beta   90.00
_cell.angle_gamma   90.00
#
_symmetry.space_group_name_H-M   'P 1'
#
loop_
_entity.id
_entity.type
_entity.pdbx_description
1 polymer ?
#
loop_
_entity_poly.entity_id
_entity_poly.type
_entity_poly.pdbx_seq_one_letter_code
_entity_poly.pdbx_strand_id
1 'polypeptide(L)'
;MKGIFWNIRGLGMKGRKQRVAELCVQNNLDFIGIQESKKESFHENYLSSLAGGRNFCWKWLPSIGASGGILMGVNADLLEVLNWEVKTFFCKLYS
;
A
#
# COMPACT_ATOMS: atom_id res chain seq x y z
N MET A 1 10.08 6.83 -11.44
CA MET A 1 9.18 6.34 -10.37
C MET A 1 8.21 5.35 -10.96
N LYS A 2 8.14 4.16 -10.38
CA LYS A 2 7.21 3.12 -10.81
C LYS A 2 6.17 2.86 -9.75
N GLY A 3 4.91 2.77 -10.15
CA GLY A 3 3.85 2.45 -9.22
C GLY A 3 2.67 1.82 -9.93
N ILE A 4 1.77 1.25 -9.13
CA ILE A 4 0.53 0.68 -9.64
C ILE A 4 -0.65 1.15 -8.80
N PHE A 5 -1.80 1.25 -9.44
CA PHE A 5 -3.10 1.36 -8.78
C PHE A 5 -3.92 0.15 -9.21
N TRP A 6 -4.43 -0.57 -8.22
CA TRP A 6 -5.16 -1.81 -8.48
C TRP A 6 -6.46 -1.84 -7.70
N ASN A 7 -7.57 -1.97 -8.41
CA ASN A 7 -8.86 -2.25 -7.78
C ASN A 7 -8.93 -3.76 -7.52
N ILE A 8 -8.49 -4.17 -6.34
CA ILE A 8 -8.26 -5.57 -6.03
C ILE A 8 -9.54 -6.35 -5.70
N ARG A 9 -10.60 -5.64 -5.34
CA ARG A 9 -11.89 -6.23 -5.01
C ARG A 9 -11.81 -7.28 -3.90
N GLY A 10 -11.13 -6.92 -2.82
CA GLY A 10 -10.94 -7.79 -1.66
C GLY A 10 -9.55 -8.36 -1.58
N LEU A 11 -8.71 -7.72 -0.76
CA LEU A 11 -7.33 -8.12 -0.56
C LEU A 11 -7.21 -9.48 0.15
N GLY A 12 -8.23 -9.84 0.93
CA GLY A 12 -8.24 -11.11 1.63
C GLY A 12 -8.53 -12.34 0.77
N MET A 13 -8.87 -12.17 -0.51
CA MET A 13 -9.12 -13.29 -1.40
C MET A 13 -7.83 -14.05 -1.69
N LYS A 14 -7.97 -15.37 -1.88
CA LYS A 14 -6.84 -16.27 -2.10
C LYS A 14 -5.94 -15.78 -3.23
N GLY A 15 -4.64 -15.70 -2.96
CA GLY A 15 -3.63 -15.33 -3.94
C GLY A 15 -3.44 -13.83 -4.14
N ARG A 16 -4.34 -12.99 -3.67
CA ARG A 16 -4.26 -11.54 -3.93
C ARG A 16 -3.09 -10.89 -3.23
N LYS A 17 -2.89 -11.20 -1.95
CA LYS A 17 -1.77 -10.70 -1.16
C LYS A 17 -0.43 -11.10 -1.79
N GLN A 18 -0.30 -12.34 -2.17
CA GLN A 18 0.92 -12.86 -2.80
C GLN A 18 1.18 -12.18 -4.14
N ARG A 19 0.13 -11.95 -4.92
CA ARG A 19 0.26 -11.27 -6.22
C ARG A 19 0.76 -9.84 -6.07
N VAL A 20 0.26 -9.12 -5.07
CA VAL A 20 0.74 -7.76 -4.77
C VAL A 20 2.23 -7.80 -4.44
N ALA A 21 2.65 -8.71 -3.57
CA ALA A 21 4.05 -8.85 -3.18
C ALA A 21 4.94 -9.19 -4.39
N GLU A 22 4.49 -10.09 -5.25
CA GLU A 22 5.21 -10.44 -6.48
C GLU A 22 5.39 -9.23 -7.40
N LEU A 23 4.32 -8.48 -7.62
CA LEU A 23 4.38 -7.29 -8.46
C LEU A 23 5.34 -6.25 -7.89
N CYS A 24 5.32 -6.07 -6.58
CA CYS A 24 6.19 -5.13 -5.90
C CYS A 24 7.66 -5.48 -6.10
N VAL A 25 8.02 -6.74 -5.94
CA VAL A 25 9.41 -7.20 -6.06
C VAL A 25 9.84 -7.25 -7.52
N GLN A 26 9.03 -7.86 -8.40
CA GLN A 26 9.39 -8.06 -9.81
C GLN A 26 9.55 -6.74 -10.56
N ASN A 27 8.72 -5.75 -10.25
CA ASN A 27 8.73 -4.48 -10.94
C ASN A 27 9.47 -3.38 -10.19
N ASN A 28 10.04 -3.70 -9.03
CA ASN A 28 10.76 -2.73 -8.20
C ASN A 28 9.91 -1.47 -7.97
N LEU A 29 8.69 -1.65 -7.51
CA LEU A 29 7.73 -0.56 -7.37
C LEU A 29 8.14 0.44 -6.31
N ASP A 30 7.88 1.72 -6.58
CA ASP A 30 8.09 2.81 -5.63
C ASP A 30 6.84 3.12 -4.83
N PHE A 31 5.67 2.87 -5.41
CA PHE A 31 4.40 3.04 -4.69
C PHE A 31 3.35 2.02 -5.15
N ILE A 32 2.40 1.78 -4.27
CA ILE A 32 1.27 0.87 -4.53
C ILE A 32 -0.01 1.53 -4.01
N GLY A 33 -1.02 1.62 -4.88
CA GLY A 33 -2.35 2.05 -4.47
C GLY A 33 -3.33 0.90 -4.68
N ILE A 34 -4.02 0.51 -3.62
CA ILE A 34 -4.98 -0.58 -3.67
C ILE A 34 -6.36 -0.05 -3.31
N GLN A 35 -7.29 -0.20 -4.24
CA GLN A 35 -8.69 0.18 -4.05
C GLN A 35 -9.51 -1.06 -3.73
N GLU A 36 -10.58 -0.86 -2.96
CA GLU A 36 -11.48 -1.94 -2.54
C GLU A 36 -10.74 -3.07 -1.80
N SER A 37 -9.86 -2.69 -0.86
CA SER A 37 -9.13 -3.66 -0.05
C SER A 37 -10.07 -4.54 0.79
N LYS A 38 -11.23 -3.98 1.18
CA LYS A 38 -12.25 -4.63 2.01
C LYS A 38 -11.72 -5.10 3.35
N LYS A 39 -10.79 -4.34 3.92
CA LYS A 39 -10.24 -4.58 5.24
C LYS A 39 -10.37 -3.34 6.10
N GLU A 40 -10.68 -3.54 7.39
CA GLU A 40 -10.82 -2.45 8.35
C GLU A 40 -9.49 -2.03 8.95
N SER A 41 -8.55 -2.95 9.06
CA SER A 41 -7.24 -2.69 9.65
C SER A 41 -6.18 -3.62 9.08
N PHE A 42 -4.91 -3.27 9.33
CA PHE A 42 -3.76 -4.01 8.83
C PHE A 42 -2.70 -4.12 9.91
N HIS A 43 -2.16 -5.34 10.10
CA HIS A 43 -0.99 -5.58 10.94
C HIS A 43 0.29 -5.24 10.20
N GLU A 44 1.31 -4.80 10.95
CA GLU A 44 2.63 -4.51 10.37
C GLU A 44 3.22 -5.69 9.61
N ASN A 45 3.10 -6.90 10.16
CA ASN A 45 3.62 -8.09 9.50
C ASN A 45 2.91 -8.36 8.17
N TYR A 46 1.61 -8.10 8.12
CA TYR A 46 0.83 -8.23 6.90
C TYR A 46 1.32 -7.23 5.85
N LEU A 47 1.47 -5.97 6.24
CA LEU A 47 1.92 -4.91 5.34
C LEU A 47 3.34 -5.18 4.83
N SER A 48 4.24 -5.63 5.70
CA SER A 48 5.60 -6.00 5.32
C SER A 48 5.59 -7.10 4.25
N SER A 49 4.72 -8.09 4.39
CA SER A 49 4.62 -9.15 3.41
C SER A 49 4.01 -8.69 2.09
N LEU A 50 3.13 -7.68 2.10
CA LEU A 50 2.63 -7.07 0.87
C LEU A 50 3.73 -6.42 0.05
N ALA A 51 4.70 -5.81 0.72
CA ALA A 51 5.84 -5.18 0.05
C ALA A 51 6.94 -6.19 -0.35
N GLY A 52 6.74 -7.48 -0.07
CA GLY A 52 7.76 -8.49 -0.34
C GLY A 52 9.00 -8.30 0.51
N GLY A 53 8.86 -7.77 1.73
CA GLY A 53 9.95 -7.50 2.64
C GLY A 53 10.66 -6.17 2.40
N ARG A 54 10.26 -5.40 1.41
CA ARG A 54 10.81 -4.07 1.14
C ARG A 54 10.32 -3.06 2.17
N ASN A 55 11.12 -2.02 2.39
CA ASN A 55 10.80 -0.98 3.38
C ASN A 55 9.80 0.03 2.79
N PHE A 56 8.52 -0.13 3.11
CA PHE A 56 7.45 0.74 2.65
C PHE A 56 6.78 1.46 3.83
N CYS A 57 6.32 2.68 3.59
CA CYS A 57 5.41 3.38 4.48
C CYS A 57 3.99 3.14 4.02
N TRP A 58 3.11 2.71 4.93
CA TRP A 58 1.74 2.34 4.60
C TRP A 58 0.75 3.26 5.30
N LYS A 59 -0.28 3.65 4.57
CA LYS A 59 -1.44 4.37 5.11
C LYS A 59 -2.69 3.79 4.46
N TRP A 60 -3.78 3.83 5.20
CA TRP A 60 -5.04 3.30 4.67
C TRP A 60 -6.25 4.04 5.21
N LEU A 61 -7.33 3.99 4.44
CA LEU A 61 -8.67 4.34 4.87
C LEU A 61 -9.43 3.03 5.03
N PRO A 62 -10.02 2.76 6.21
CA PRO A 62 -10.66 1.49 6.46
C PRO A 62 -11.92 1.30 5.62
N SER A 63 -12.28 0.04 5.40
CA SER A 63 -13.57 -0.33 4.84
C SER A 63 -14.68 0.02 5.83
N ILE A 64 -15.71 0.72 5.36
CA ILE A 64 -16.85 1.12 6.19
C ILE A 64 -18.14 0.76 5.45
N GLY A 65 -18.92 -0.15 6.04
CA GLY A 65 -20.14 -0.62 5.41
C GLY A 65 -19.87 -1.15 4.01
N ALA A 66 -20.51 -0.56 3.00
CA ALA A 66 -20.32 -0.94 1.60
C ALA A 66 -19.07 -0.31 0.97
N SER A 67 -18.41 0.61 1.65
CA SER A 67 -17.19 1.24 1.15
C SER A 67 -16.03 0.25 1.18
N GLY A 68 -15.31 0.15 0.08
CA GLY A 68 -14.31 -0.91 -0.12
C GLY A 68 -12.98 -0.72 0.59
N GLY A 69 -12.66 0.48 1.09
CA GLY A 69 -11.37 0.78 1.71
C GLY A 69 -10.26 1.02 0.70
N ILE A 70 -9.25 1.77 1.13
CA ILE A 70 -8.10 2.13 0.30
C ILE A 70 -6.83 1.91 1.10
N LEU A 71 -5.82 1.31 0.46
CA LEU A 71 -4.49 1.12 1.03
C LEU A 71 -3.45 1.76 0.11
N MET A 72 -2.55 2.56 0.68
CA MET A 72 -1.45 3.17 -0.05
C MET A 72 -0.12 2.82 0.59
N GLY A 73 0.84 2.41 -0.22
CA GLY A 73 2.21 2.16 0.21
C GLY A 73 3.20 2.92 -0.66
N VAL A 74 4.22 3.48 -0.02
CA VAL A 74 5.29 4.20 -0.71
C VAL A 74 6.62 3.72 -0.17
N ASN A 75 7.59 3.51 -1.07
CA ASN A 75 8.95 3.14 -0.70
C ASN A 75 9.52 4.18 0.27
N ALA A 76 9.87 3.74 1.49
CA ALA A 76 10.36 4.64 2.52
C ALA A 76 11.67 5.32 2.13
N ASP A 77 12.54 4.63 1.40
CA ASP A 77 13.81 5.20 0.92
C ASP A 77 13.55 6.33 -0.07
N LEU A 78 12.54 6.18 -0.91
CA LEU A 78 12.14 7.22 -1.85
C LEU A 78 11.61 8.45 -1.12
N LEU A 79 10.82 8.25 -0.06
CA LEU A 79 10.30 9.36 0.74
C LEU A 79 11.40 10.16 1.41
N GLU A 80 12.50 9.52 1.79
CA GLU A 80 13.65 10.22 2.38
C GLU A 80 14.41 11.04 1.34
N VAL A 81 14.43 10.57 0.09
CA VAL A 81 15.08 11.28 -1.03
C VAL A 81 14.23 12.47 -1.48
N LEU A 82 12.90 12.34 -1.42
CA LEU A 82 11.98 13.42 -1.73
C LEU A 82 12.02 14.49 -0.62
N ASN A 83 11.55 15.70 -0.95
CA ASN A 83 11.57 16.75 0.03
C ASN A 83 10.60 16.47 1.19
N TRP A 84 10.87 17.14 2.32
CA TRP A 84 10.07 17.01 3.54
C TRP A 84 8.58 17.29 3.32
N GLU A 85 8.24 18.22 2.44
CA GLU A 85 6.86 18.60 2.18
C GLU A 85 6.05 17.44 1.60
N VAL A 86 6.63 16.68 0.69
CA VAL A 86 5.97 15.51 0.09
C VAL A 86 5.68 14.45 1.14
N LYS A 87 6.67 14.17 2.00
CA LYS A 87 6.52 13.21 3.08
C LYS A 87 5.40 13.63 4.06
N THR A 88 5.39 14.90 4.43
CA THR A 88 4.37 15.45 5.32
C THR A 88 2.97 15.36 4.72
N PHE A 89 2.86 15.70 3.44
CA PHE A 89 1.59 15.61 2.72
C PHE A 89 1.08 14.17 2.71
N PHE A 90 1.93 13.21 2.37
CA PHE A 90 1.55 11.80 2.34
C PHE A 90 1.06 11.31 3.71
N CYS A 91 1.76 11.66 4.77
CA CYS A 91 1.38 11.26 6.11
C CYS A 91 0.06 11.89 6.56
N LYS A 92 -0.22 13.14 6.17
CA LYS A 92 -1.45 13.83 6.52
C LYS A 92 -2.66 13.31 5.76
N LEU A 93 -2.48 12.93 4.51
CA LEU A 93 -3.57 12.52 3.63
C LEU A 93 -4.28 11.27 4.17
N TYR A 94 -3.55 10.38 4.82
CA TYR A 94 -4.04 9.09 5.27
C TYR A 94 -3.99 8.88 6.77
N SER A 95 -3.64 9.90 7.52
CA SER A 95 -3.56 9.76 8.98
C SER A 95 -4.90 9.97 9.70
#